data_64ea570598aa85c8e7a44659addff081
#
_entry.id   64ea570598aa85c8e7a44659addff081
#
_cell.length_a   1.000
_cell.length_b   1.000
_cell.length_c   1.000
_cell.angle_alpha   90.00
_cell.angle_beta   90.00
_cell.angle_gamma   90.00
#
_symmetry.space_group_name_H-M   'P 1'
#
loop_
_entity.id
_entity.type
_entity.pdbx_description
1 polymer ?
#
loop_
_entity_poly.entity_id
_entity_poly.type
_entity_poly.pdbx_seq_one_letter_code
_entity_poly.pdbx_strand_id
1 'polypeptide(L)'
;GASRDGGDEQSVVFLPGGKHLASPDVFDEPGLDDDDFRLDGPGRKDGMGHKCGVFGVFGREDAAILTALGLHALQHRGQEACGIVTFDGKGGTFRSERHMGLVGDNFAHDSGAISRLPGRMAIGHNRYSTSGRVVLRNIQPIYADLAHGGLAIAHNGNLTNARAIHRELVQNGAIFQSTMDTEVVLQLTARSMRNRIEDRFIDALRQLDGGYAFVALTNDK
;
A
#
# COMPACT_ATOMS: atom_id res chain seq x y z
N GLY A 1 22.52 -6.27 -37.14
CA GLY A 1 22.01 -5.32 -36.19
C GLY A 1 20.69 -5.88 -35.63
N ALA A 2 20.73 -6.47 -34.44
CA ALA A 2 19.52 -6.88 -33.73
C ALA A 2 19.22 -5.76 -32.70
N SER A 3 18.12 -5.04 -32.92
CA SER A 3 17.52 -4.12 -31.96
C SER A 3 16.98 -4.98 -30.81
N ARG A 4 17.53 -4.79 -29.64
CA ARG A 4 16.91 -5.28 -28.40
C ARG A 4 15.82 -4.27 -28.06
N ASP A 5 14.57 -4.65 -28.27
CA ASP A 5 13.42 -4.02 -27.62
C ASP A 5 13.58 -4.24 -26.12
N GLY A 6 13.91 -3.18 -25.40
CA GLY A 6 13.79 -3.11 -23.96
C GLY A 6 12.30 -2.99 -23.64
N GLY A 7 11.62 -4.11 -23.45
CA GLY A 7 10.27 -4.11 -22.92
C GLY A 7 10.31 -3.60 -21.48
N ASP A 8 9.57 -2.54 -21.20
CA ASP A 8 9.33 -2.05 -19.84
C ASP A 8 8.75 -3.22 -19.01
N GLU A 9 9.54 -3.75 -18.08
CA GLU A 9 9.07 -4.78 -17.15
C GLU A 9 8.15 -4.13 -16.11
N GLN A 10 6.88 -4.41 -16.25
CA GLN A 10 5.83 -3.97 -15.34
C GLN A 10 5.29 -5.16 -14.57
N SER A 11 5.20 -5.05 -13.25
CA SER A 11 4.82 -6.17 -12.40
C SER A 11 3.72 -5.81 -11.41
N VAL A 12 2.75 -6.69 -11.26
CA VAL A 12 1.86 -6.74 -10.10
C VAL A 12 2.32 -7.91 -9.24
N VAL A 13 2.70 -7.60 -8.00
CA VAL A 13 3.22 -8.61 -7.07
C VAL A 13 2.19 -8.87 -5.98
N PHE A 14 1.81 -10.13 -5.82
CA PHE A 14 1.01 -10.62 -4.71
C PHE A 14 1.92 -11.41 -3.78
N LEU A 15 2.16 -10.91 -2.58
CA LEU A 15 3.00 -11.60 -1.60
C LEU A 15 2.21 -11.89 -0.33
N PRO A 16 1.88 -13.15 -0.04
CA PRO A 16 1.54 -13.59 1.30
C PRO A 16 2.83 -13.79 2.10
N GLY A 17 2.91 -13.23 3.28
CA GLY A 17 4.07 -13.38 4.14
C GLY A 17 3.77 -13.16 5.61
N GLY A 18 4.55 -13.76 6.45
CA GLY A 18 4.55 -13.55 7.89
C GLY A 18 5.51 -14.52 8.59
N LYS A 19 6.38 -13.99 9.44
CA LYS A 19 7.18 -14.79 10.38
C LYS A 19 6.76 -14.44 11.79
N HIS A 20 6.44 -15.44 12.60
CA HIS A 20 6.30 -15.29 14.04
C HIS A 20 7.70 -15.43 14.69
N LEU A 21 8.23 -14.34 15.22
CA LEU A 21 9.37 -14.36 16.13
C LEU A 21 8.98 -13.62 17.42
N ALA A 22 9.39 -14.20 18.54
CA ALA A 22 9.14 -13.64 19.87
C ALA A 22 9.96 -12.36 20.08
N SER A 23 9.35 -11.38 20.74
CA SER A 23 9.89 -10.05 21.03
C SER A 23 10.94 -10.08 22.12
N PRO A 24 12.07 -9.37 22.02
CA PRO A 24 12.86 -8.96 23.17
C PRO A 24 12.39 -7.62 23.73
N ASP A 25 12.55 -7.44 25.03
CA ASP A 25 12.10 -6.33 25.86
C ASP A 25 12.58 -4.95 25.38
N VAL A 26 11.68 -3.96 25.41
CA VAL A 26 11.88 -2.59 24.94
C VAL A 26 12.24 -1.67 26.11
N PHE A 27 13.31 -0.90 25.97
CA PHE A 27 13.66 0.21 26.84
C PHE A 27 12.77 1.43 26.55
N ASP A 28 12.21 2.02 27.64
CA ASP A 28 11.48 3.29 27.62
C ASP A 28 12.45 4.47 27.56
N GLU A 29 12.31 5.34 26.55
CA GLU A 29 12.87 6.69 26.53
C GLU A 29 11.72 7.69 26.36
N PRO A 30 11.63 8.78 27.15
CA PRO A 30 10.54 9.74 27.07
C PRO A 30 10.85 10.87 26.08
N GLY A 31 9.89 11.20 25.23
CA GLY A 31 9.89 12.50 24.58
C GLY A 31 9.60 12.61 23.08
N LEU A 32 8.54 12.00 22.60
CA LEU A 32 7.76 12.46 21.46
C LEU A 32 6.33 12.04 21.74
N ASP A 33 5.36 12.92 21.56
CA ASP A 33 3.94 12.59 21.76
C ASP A 33 3.56 11.42 20.86
N ASP A 34 3.51 10.24 21.48
CA ASP A 34 3.32 8.93 20.87
C ASP A 34 1.89 8.70 20.31
N ASP A 35 1.00 9.69 20.46
CA ASP A 35 -0.42 9.55 20.14
C ASP A 35 -0.77 9.71 18.65
N ASP A 36 0.12 10.25 17.82
CA ASP A 36 -0.17 10.49 16.40
C ASP A 36 0.22 9.32 15.48
N PHE A 37 1.20 8.49 15.87
CA PHE A 37 1.53 7.27 15.13
C PHE A 37 0.77 6.09 15.72
N ARG A 38 -0.50 6.00 15.39
CA ARG A 38 -1.35 4.89 15.79
C ARG A 38 -1.17 3.72 14.84
N LEU A 39 -0.29 2.80 15.19
CA LEU A 39 -0.53 1.40 14.87
C LEU A 39 -1.88 1.05 15.49
N ASP A 40 -2.76 0.40 14.74
CA ASP A 40 -4.02 -0.15 15.27
C ASP A 40 -3.71 -0.81 16.61
N GLY A 41 -4.26 -0.26 17.71
CA GLY A 41 -3.83 -0.53 19.09
C GLY A 41 -3.88 -2.00 19.48
N PRO A 42 -3.39 -2.37 20.69
CA PRO A 42 -3.27 -3.74 21.14
C PRO A 42 -4.62 -4.44 21.01
N GLY A 43 -4.67 -5.46 20.15
CA GLY A 43 -5.86 -6.13 19.71
C GLY A 43 -6.76 -6.54 20.88
N ARG A 44 -8.04 -6.24 20.76
CA ARG A 44 -9.08 -6.98 21.44
C ARG A 44 -8.83 -8.47 21.17
N LYS A 45 -8.88 -9.28 22.21
CA LYS A 45 -8.71 -10.74 22.18
C LYS A 45 -9.86 -11.49 21.48
N ASP A 46 -10.59 -10.86 20.61
CA ASP A 46 -11.66 -11.48 19.82
C ASP A 46 -11.07 -11.76 18.44
N GLY A 47 -10.71 -13.00 18.23
CA GLY A 47 -9.95 -13.60 17.11
C GLY A 47 -10.46 -13.36 15.69
N MET A 48 -10.67 -12.12 15.29
CA MET A 48 -10.99 -11.76 13.92
C MET A 48 -10.07 -10.61 13.46
N GLY A 49 -8.99 -11.01 12.81
CA GLY A 49 -7.95 -10.14 12.29
C GLY A 49 -8.46 -9.05 11.33
N HIS A 50 -7.60 -8.12 11.06
CA HIS A 50 -7.78 -6.94 10.19
C HIS A 50 -8.66 -7.22 8.97
N LYS A 51 -9.74 -6.43 8.83
CA LYS A 51 -10.79 -6.68 7.82
C LYS A 51 -10.61 -5.88 6.54
N CYS A 52 -9.44 -5.29 6.25
CA CYS A 52 -9.18 -4.63 4.99
C CYS A 52 -9.25 -5.59 3.81
N GLY A 53 -9.55 -5.08 2.61
CA GLY A 53 -9.50 -5.83 1.36
C GLY A 53 -8.47 -5.20 0.43
N VAL A 54 -7.68 -6.03 -0.25
CA VAL A 54 -6.76 -5.61 -1.32
C VAL A 54 -7.11 -6.37 -2.59
N PHE A 55 -6.98 -5.70 -3.74
CA PHE A 55 -7.28 -6.29 -5.04
C PHE A 55 -6.37 -5.70 -6.11
N GLY A 56 -6.06 -6.47 -7.16
CA GLY A 56 -5.24 -5.99 -8.26
C GLY A 56 -5.60 -6.64 -9.59
N VAL A 57 -5.43 -5.88 -10.67
CA VAL A 57 -5.70 -6.30 -12.06
C VAL A 57 -4.52 -5.89 -12.93
N PHE A 58 -4.08 -6.78 -13.80
CA PHE A 58 -2.98 -6.57 -14.72
C PHE A 58 -3.39 -6.87 -16.15
N GLY A 59 -2.98 -6.01 -17.11
CA GLY A 59 -3.08 -6.23 -18.55
C GLY A 59 -4.49 -6.07 -19.14
N ARG A 60 -5.42 -5.36 -18.46
CA ARG A 60 -6.81 -5.19 -18.87
C ARG A 60 -7.15 -3.73 -19.13
N GLU A 61 -7.80 -3.43 -20.27
CA GLU A 61 -8.29 -2.08 -20.60
C GLU A 61 -9.30 -1.55 -19.55
N ASP A 62 -10.05 -2.45 -18.93
CA ASP A 62 -11.04 -2.20 -17.91
C ASP A 62 -10.51 -2.41 -16.48
N ALA A 63 -9.18 -2.28 -16.28
CA ALA A 63 -8.52 -2.60 -15.00
C ALA A 63 -9.13 -1.85 -13.80
N ALA A 64 -9.41 -0.56 -13.93
CA ALA A 64 -10.03 0.23 -12.87
C ALA A 64 -11.43 -0.28 -12.50
N ILE A 65 -12.26 -0.60 -13.52
CA ILE A 65 -13.60 -1.13 -13.33
C ILE A 65 -13.55 -2.48 -12.61
N LEU A 66 -12.71 -3.39 -13.09
CA LEU A 66 -12.54 -4.72 -12.49
C LEU A 66 -12.02 -4.62 -11.04
N THR A 67 -11.12 -3.65 -10.78
CA THR A 67 -10.63 -3.40 -9.42
C THR A 67 -11.76 -2.89 -8.53
N ALA A 68 -12.57 -1.94 -9.01
CA ALA A 68 -13.73 -1.46 -8.26
C ALA A 68 -14.72 -2.58 -7.95
N LEU A 69 -15.03 -3.45 -8.94
CA LEU A 69 -15.89 -4.62 -8.73
C LEU A 69 -15.30 -5.61 -7.72
N GLY A 70 -13.99 -5.88 -7.79
CA GLY A 70 -13.29 -6.73 -6.82
C GLY A 70 -13.34 -6.16 -5.41
N LEU A 71 -13.10 -4.84 -5.26
CA LEU A 71 -13.24 -4.16 -3.98
C LEU A 71 -14.68 -4.16 -3.46
N HIS A 72 -15.66 -3.99 -4.35
CA HIS A 72 -17.08 -4.07 -3.99
C HIS A 72 -17.43 -5.46 -3.45
N ALA A 73 -16.95 -6.52 -4.09
CA ALA A 73 -17.11 -7.88 -3.57
C ALA A 73 -16.45 -8.09 -2.18
N LEU A 74 -15.37 -7.35 -1.91
CA LEU A 74 -14.69 -7.33 -0.62
C LEU A 74 -15.24 -6.27 0.36
N GLN A 75 -16.35 -5.58 0.04
CA GLN A 75 -16.88 -4.45 0.82
C GLN A 75 -17.22 -4.83 2.27
N HIS A 76 -17.60 -6.09 2.52
CA HIS A 76 -17.81 -6.62 3.87
C HIS A 76 -16.54 -6.58 4.75
N ARG A 77 -15.36 -6.39 4.14
CA ARG A 77 -14.06 -6.28 4.83
C ARG A 77 -13.64 -4.84 5.12
N GLY A 78 -14.28 -3.83 4.49
CA GLY A 78 -13.94 -2.43 4.74
C GLY A 78 -14.98 -1.49 4.16
N GLN A 79 -15.52 -0.60 4.99
CA GLN A 79 -16.63 0.28 4.64
C GLN A 79 -16.36 1.77 4.89
N GLU A 80 -15.18 2.10 5.40
CA GLU A 80 -14.89 3.47 5.83
C GLU A 80 -14.21 4.31 4.76
N ALA A 81 -13.40 3.67 3.95
CA ALA A 81 -12.70 4.32 2.86
C ALA A 81 -12.27 3.30 1.80
N CYS A 82 -12.09 3.77 0.59
CA CYS A 82 -11.60 2.97 -0.52
C CYS A 82 -10.70 3.79 -1.43
N GLY A 83 -9.81 3.12 -2.14
CA GLY A 83 -8.93 3.77 -3.09
C GLY A 83 -8.50 2.83 -4.19
N ILE A 84 -8.22 3.41 -5.36
CA ILE A 84 -7.69 2.72 -6.53
C ILE A 84 -6.55 3.57 -7.09
N VAL A 85 -5.46 2.89 -7.46
CA VAL A 85 -4.35 3.46 -8.23
C VAL A 85 -4.24 2.67 -9.53
N THR A 86 -4.10 3.41 -10.64
CA THR A 86 -3.89 2.82 -11.97
C THR A 86 -2.57 3.27 -12.58
N PHE A 87 -2.11 2.49 -13.55
CA PHE A 87 -0.95 2.79 -14.38
C PHE A 87 -1.21 2.33 -15.82
N ASP A 88 -0.86 3.17 -16.81
CA ASP A 88 -1.17 2.89 -18.22
C ASP A 88 -0.06 2.15 -18.99
N GLY A 89 1.12 2.08 -18.42
CA GLY A 89 2.21 1.29 -18.99
C GLY A 89 3.06 1.95 -20.06
N LYS A 90 2.83 3.21 -20.42
CA LYS A 90 3.57 3.89 -21.51
C LYS A 90 4.10 5.25 -21.05
N GLY A 91 5.27 5.25 -20.38
CA GLY A 91 5.87 6.48 -19.87
C GLY A 91 4.92 7.22 -18.93
N GLY A 92 3.94 6.51 -18.44
CA GLY A 92 2.78 7.01 -17.78
C GLY A 92 3.01 7.36 -16.34
N THR A 93 2.07 8.10 -15.83
CA THR A 93 2.00 8.46 -14.43
C THR A 93 0.97 7.58 -13.74
N PHE A 94 1.22 7.29 -12.47
CA PHE A 94 0.20 6.74 -11.60
C PHE A 94 -0.98 7.71 -11.49
N ARG A 95 -2.20 7.18 -11.58
CA ARG A 95 -3.43 7.91 -11.29
C ARG A 95 -4.06 7.35 -10.04
N SER A 96 -4.57 8.19 -9.17
CA SER A 96 -5.08 7.80 -7.86
C SER A 96 -6.41 8.46 -7.57
N GLU A 97 -7.40 7.66 -7.18
CA GLU A 97 -8.66 8.11 -6.60
C GLU A 97 -8.81 7.48 -5.21
N ARG A 98 -9.00 8.32 -4.19
CA ARG A 98 -9.12 7.89 -2.80
C ARG A 98 -10.29 8.61 -2.15
N HIS A 99 -11.21 7.87 -1.58
CA HIS A 99 -12.48 8.37 -1.09
C HIS A 99 -12.85 7.78 0.27
N MET A 100 -13.58 8.57 1.03
CA MET A 100 -14.28 8.09 2.23
C MET A 100 -15.55 7.37 1.81
N GLY A 101 -15.95 6.35 2.59
CA GLY A 101 -17.21 5.61 2.37
C GLY A 101 -17.06 4.39 1.45
N LEU A 102 -18.19 3.96 0.93
CA LEU A 102 -18.32 2.70 0.20
C LEU A 102 -17.77 2.78 -1.23
N VAL A 103 -17.29 1.65 -1.73
CA VAL A 103 -16.83 1.52 -3.12
C VAL A 103 -17.94 1.82 -4.11
N GLY A 104 -19.15 1.27 -3.86
CA GLY A 104 -20.30 1.47 -4.74
C GLY A 104 -20.70 2.94 -4.90
N ASP A 105 -20.59 3.73 -3.84
CA ASP A 105 -20.94 5.16 -3.88
C ASP A 105 -19.88 5.99 -4.61
N ASN A 106 -18.61 5.64 -4.46
CA ASN A 106 -17.49 6.43 -4.94
C ASN A 106 -17.02 6.05 -6.35
N PHE A 107 -17.18 4.78 -6.74
CA PHE A 107 -16.76 4.27 -8.05
C PHE A 107 -17.93 3.80 -8.91
N ALA A 108 -19.16 4.27 -8.61
CA ALA A 108 -20.30 4.10 -9.48
C ALA A 108 -20.04 4.74 -10.85
N HIS A 109 -20.72 4.24 -11.88
CA HIS A 109 -20.52 4.66 -13.28
C HIS A 109 -20.67 6.18 -13.47
N ASP A 110 -21.55 6.81 -12.73
CA ASP A 110 -21.89 8.23 -12.83
C ASP A 110 -20.99 9.14 -11.94
N SER A 111 -20.19 8.58 -11.06
CA SER A 111 -19.30 9.35 -10.17
C SER A 111 -18.16 10.06 -10.90
N GLY A 112 -17.82 9.64 -12.12
CA GLY A 112 -16.68 10.12 -12.88
C GLY A 112 -15.32 9.67 -12.35
N ALA A 113 -15.25 8.96 -11.20
CA ALA A 113 -14.00 8.51 -10.61
C ALA A 113 -13.27 7.52 -11.53
N ILE A 114 -13.97 6.57 -12.11
CA ILE A 114 -13.41 5.58 -13.03
C ILE A 114 -12.80 6.24 -14.27
N SER A 115 -13.42 7.29 -14.83
CA SER A 115 -12.89 7.99 -16.00
C SER A 115 -11.57 8.72 -15.74
N ARG A 116 -11.27 9.03 -14.49
CA ARG A 116 -9.99 9.62 -14.05
C ARG A 116 -8.90 8.61 -13.78
N LEU A 117 -9.21 7.32 -13.90
CA LEU A 117 -8.33 6.19 -13.66
C LEU A 117 -8.04 5.40 -14.96
N PRO A 118 -7.46 6.03 -16.00
CA PRO A 118 -7.05 5.29 -17.18
C PRO A 118 -5.90 4.34 -16.85
N GLY A 119 -5.74 3.30 -17.67
CA GLY A 119 -4.63 2.38 -17.57
C GLY A 119 -5.06 0.92 -17.63
N ARG A 120 -4.08 0.07 -17.89
CA ARG A 120 -4.26 -1.38 -18.03
C ARG A 120 -3.91 -2.17 -16.78
N MET A 121 -3.46 -1.48 -15.76
CA MET A 121 -3.08 -2.05 -14.47
C MET A 121 -3.69 -1.22 -13.37
N ALA A 122 -4.20 -1.89 -12.34
CA ALA A 122 -4.81 -1.24 -11.20
C ALA A 122 -4.61 -2.06 -9.93
N ILE A 123 -4.40 -1.36 -8.82
CA ILE A 123 -4.50 -1.94 -7.48
C ILE A 123 -5.47 -1.12 -6.64
N GLY A 124 -6.13 -1.78 -5.70
CA GLY A 124 -7.13 -1.14 -4.86
C GLY A 124 -7.15 -1.66 -3.44
N HIS A 125 -7.77 -0.87 -2.57
CA HIS A 125 -7.86 -1.14 -1.15
C HIS A 125 -9.20 -0.69 -0.58
N ASN A 126 -9.79 -1.52 0.29
CA ASN A 126 -10.89 -1.17 1.19
C ASN A 126 -10.36 -1.06 2.62
N ARG A 127 -10.64 0.05 3.28
CA ARG A 127 -10.25 0.26 4.67
C ARG A 127 -11.39 -0.10 5.62
N TYR A 128 -11.04 -0.88 6.63
CA TYR A 128 -11.79 -1.03 7.86
C TYR A 128 -10.94 -0.51 9.01
N SER A 129 -11.41 0.49 9.75
CA SER A 129 -10.71 0.99 10.92
C SER A 129 -11.36 0.45 12.18
N THR A 130 -10.55 -0.03 13.09
CA THR A 130 -10.98 -0.44 14.42
C THR A 130 -10.87 0.69 15.43
N SER A 131 -10.20 1.81 15.06
CA SER A 131 -10.00 2.96 15.94
C SER A 131 -9.50 4.20 15.17
N GLY A 132 -10.03 5.35 15.51
CA GLY A 132 -9.55 6.66 15.10
C GLY A 132 -10.26 7.28 13.88
N ARG A 133 -10.07 8.59 13.69
CA ARG A 133 -10.57 9.32 12.52
C ARG A 133 -9.87 8.83 11.25
N VAL A 134 -10.65 8.42 10.25
CA VAL A 134 -10.11 8.18 8.92
C VAL A 134 -9.79 9.54 8.29
N VAL A 135 -8.56 9.72 7.86
CA VAL A 135 -8.12 10.92 7.15
C VAL A 135 -7.64 10.53 5.74
N LEU A 136 -7.87 11.40 4.76
CA LEU A 136 -7.56 11.09 3.35
C LEU A 136 -6.11 10.65 3.13
N ARG A 137 -5.16 11.22 3.88
CA ARG A 137 -3.74 10.85 3.79
C ARG A 137 -3.44 9.39 4.17
N ASN A 138 -4.37 8.74 4.91
CA ASN A 138 -4.26 7.36 5.37
C ASN A 138 -5.10 6.38 4.52
N ILE A 139 -5.58 6.80 3.35
CA ILE A 139 -6.29 5.91 2.43
C ILE A 139 -5.29 5.33 1.45
N GLN A 140 -5.29 4.00 1.35
CA GLN A 140 -4.49 3.25 0.40
C GLN A 140 -5.24 3.04 -0.93
N PRO A 141 -4.56 2.75 -2.04
CA PRO A 141 -3.11 2.59 -2.17
C PRO A 141 -2.35 3.90 -1.99
N ILE A 142 -1.11 3.81 -1.48
CA ILE A 142 -0.16 4.92 -1.51
C ILE A 142 0.87 4.69 -2.60
N TYR A 143 1.42 5.77 -3.17
CA TYR A 143 2.45 5.64 -4.18
C TYR A 143 3.54 6.70 -4.02
N ALA A 144 4.71 6.39 -4.54
CA ALA A 144 5.84 7.30 -4.61
C ALA A 144 6.62 7.11 -5.92
N ASP A 145 7.17 8.20 -6.43
CA ASP A 145 8.19 8.17 -7.48
C ASP A 145 9.56 8.04 -6.81
N LEU A 146 10.26 6.97 -7.15
CA LEU A 146 11.60 6.67 -6.67
C LEU A 146 12.61 6.85 -7.81
N ALA A 147 13.90 6.92 -7.48
CA ALA A 147 14.95 7.10 -8.47
C ALA A 147 14.99 5.99 -9.54
N HIS A 148 14.50 4.80 -9.20
CA HIS A 148 14.52 3.61 -10.06
C HIS A 148 13.14 3.20 -10.58
N GLY A 149 12.15 4.07 -10.48
CA GLY A 149 10.79 3.80 -10.92
C GLY A 149 9.77 4.24 -9.89
N GLY A 150 8.50 4.18 -10.25
CA GLY A 150 7.39 4.42 -9.34
C GLY A 150 6.93 3.13 -8.67
N LEU A 151 6.44 3.26 -7.44
CA LEU A 151 5.86 2.15 -6.68
C LEU A 151 4.55 2.61 -6.06
N ALA A 152 3.47 1.89 -6.38
CA ALA A 152 2.20 1.98 -5.67
C ALA A 152 1.96 0.70 -4.88
N ILE A 153 1.53 0.83 -3.62
CA ILE A 153 1.29 -0.33 -2.74
C ILE A 153 -0.02 -0.19 -1.98
N ALA A 154 -0.66 -1.33 -1.75
CA ALA A 154 -1.73 -1.48 -0.78
C ALA A 154 -1.48 -2.70 0.10
N HIS A 155 -1.84 -2.59 1.36
CA HIS A 155 -1.50 -3.51 2.42
C HIS A 155 -2.75 -3.89 3.23
N ASN A 156 -2.89 -5.17 3.52
CA ASN A 156 -3.83 -5.70 4.50
C ASN A 156 -3.03 -6.52 5.51
N GLY A 157 -3.15 -6.18 6.78
CA GLY A 157 -2.47 -6.89 7.86
C GLY A 157 -1.94 -5.95 8.93
N ASN A 158 -0.98 -6.45 9.71
CA ASN A 158 -0.32 -5.70 10.77
C ASN A 158 1.18 -5.93 10.74
N LEU A 159 1.94 -4.86 10.70
CA LEU A 159 3.40 -4.87 10.75
C LEU A 159 3.85 -4.59 12.17
N THR A 160 4.19 -5.64 12.92
CA THR A 160 4.45 -5.55 14.37
C THR A 160 5.69 -4.74 14.73
N ASN A 161 6.66 -4.64 13.83
CA ASN A 161 7.90 -3.86 14.02
C ASN A 161 7.88 -2.49 13.30
N ALA A 162 6.77 -2.11 12.65
CA ALA A 162 6.70 -0.87 11.87
C ALA A 162 7.04 0.38 12.70
N ARG A 163 6.65 0.42 13.98
CA ARG A 163 6.93 1.56 14.88
C ARG A 163 8.43 1.71 15.15
N ALA A 164 9.15 0.62 15.38
CA ALA A 164 10.58 0.65 15.58
C ALA A 164 11.31 1.12 14.33
N ILE A 165 10.94 0.59 13.17
CA ILE A 165 11.50 0.98 11.87
C ILE A 165 11.17 2.46 11.57
N HIS A 166 9.94 2.91 11.84
CA HIS A 166 9.56 4.31 11.64
C HIS A 166 10.46 5.27 12.44
N ARG A 167 10.67 4.99 13.73
CA ARG A 167 11.57 5.81 14.57
C ARG A 167 12.98 5.89 14.00
N GLU A 168 13.55 4.76 13.62
CA GLU A 168 14.87 4.68 13.00
C GLU A 168 14.94 5.50 11.71
N LEU A 169 13.94 5.35 10.84
CA LEU A 169 13.85 6.08 9.59
C LEU A 169 13.77 7.60 9.80
N VAL A 170 12.95 8.06 10.76
CA VAL A 170 12.85 9.48 11.11
C VAL A 170 14.15 10.02 11.67
N GLN A 171 14.82 9.30 12.58
CA GLN A 171 16.14 9.68 13.11
C GLN A 171 17.18 9.80 12.00
N ASN A 172 17.04 9.03 10.92
CA ASN A 172 17.87 9.08 9.72
C ASN A 172 17.33 10.01 8.63
N GLY A 173 16.43 10.95 8.97
CA GLY A 173 15.96 12.02 8.10
C GLY A 173 14.85 11.65 7.13
N ALA A 174 14.15 10.51 7.32
CA ALA A 174 12.97 10.19 6.52
C ALA A 174 11.81 11.14 6.86
N ILE A 175 11.05 11.53 5.83
CA ILE A 175 9.86 12.37 5.94
C ILE A 175 8.64 11.49 5.69
N PHE A 176 7.70 11.47 6.64
CA PHE A 176 6.44 10.76 6.54
C PHE A 176 5.28 11.74 6.32
N GLN A 177 4.35 11.37 5.42
CA GLN A 177 3.17 12.17 5.10
C GLN A 177 1.90 11.58 5.74
N SER A 178 1.94 10.31 6.12
CA SER A 178 0.83 9.60 6.75
C SER A 178 1.27 8.99 8.09
N THR A 179 0.31 8.45 8.81
CA THR A 179 0.54 7.70 10.05
C THR A 179 0.41 6.19 9.84
N MET A 180 0.49 5.73 8.57
CA MET A 180 0.33 4.32 8.23
C MET A 180 1.66 3.56 8.28
N ASP A 181 1.58 2.34 8.76
CA ASP A 181 2.68 1.38 8.68
C ASP A 181 3.11 1.07 7.22
N THR A 182 2.17 1.13 6.28
CA THR A 182 2.42 0.95 4.85
C THR A 182 3.45 1.94 4.30
N GLU A 183 3.52 3.18 4.81
CA GLU A 183 4.49 4.17 4.37
C GLU A 183 5.93 3.80 4.76
N VAL A 184 6.11 3.07 5.86
CA VAL A 184 7.42 2.50 6.25
C VAL A 184 7.99 1.65 5.11
N VAL A 185 7.14 0.88 4.43
CA VAL A 185 7.56 0.02 3.32
C VAL A 185 8.06 0.83 2.12
N LEU A 186 7.40 1.95 1.80
CA LEU A 186 7.89 2.87 0.76
C LEU A 186 9.27 3.45 1.11
N GLN A 187 9.45 3.87 2.36
CA GLN A 187 10.71 4.43 2.84
C GLN A 187 11.85 3.40 2.81
N LEU A 188 11.60 2.17 3.22
CA LEU A 188 12.57 1.08 3.14
C LEU A 188 12.93 0.75 1.68
N THR A 189 11.92 0.70 0.79
CA THR A 189 12.13 0.47 -0.65
C THR A 189 13.00 1.57 -1.26
N ALA A 190 12.72 2.83 -0.93
CA ALA A 190 13.52 3.97 -1.42
C ALA A 190 14.99 3.89 -1.00
N ARG A 191 15.28 3.36 0.19
CA ARG A 191 16.64 3.25 0.77
C ARG A 191 17.40 1.99 0.36
N SER A 192 16.73 0.99 -0.18
CA SER A 192 17.40 -0.23 -0.64
C SER A 192 18.40 0.08 -1.74
N MET A 193 19.53 -0.58 -1.72
CA MET A 193 20.63 -0.41 -2.68
C MET A 193 20.53 -1.37 -3.87
N ARG A 194 19.43 -2.10 -4.00
CA ARG A 194 19.19 -2.97 -5.15
C ARG A 194 18.97 -2.14 -6.43
N ASN A 195 19.21 -2.74 -7.59
CA ASN A 195 19.09 -2.04 -8.85
C ASN A 195 17.64 -1.96 -9.35
N ARG A 196 16.90 -3.06 -9.27
CA ARG A 196 15.51 -3.14 -9.72
C ARG A 196 14.53 -2.76 -8.61
N ILE A 197 13.43 -2.13 -8.99
CA ILE A 197 12.40 -1.68 -8.02
C ILE A 197 11.76 -2.87 -7.26
N GLU A 198 11.54 -3.99 -7.94
CA GLU A 198 11.00 -5.20 -7.32
C GLU A 198 11.95 -5.78 -6.27
N ASP A 199 13.25 -5.82 -6.58
CA ASP A 199 14.26 -6.30 -5.63
C ASP A 199 14.37 -5.39 -4.40
N ARG A 200 14.20 -4.07 -4.60
CA ARG A 200 14.12 -3.08 -3.51
C ARG A 200 12.90 -3.33 -2.62
N PHE A 201 11.75 -3.57 -3.25
CA PHE A 201 10.52 -3.87 -2.53
C PHE A 201 10.64 -5.19 -1.74
N ILE A 202 11.18 -6.25 -2.36
CA ILE A 202 11.46 -7.52 -1.67
C ILE A 202 12.43 -7.32 -0.49
N ASP A 203 13.47 -6.50 -0.68
CA ASP A 203 14.45 -6.16 0.35
C ASP A 203 13.80 -5.43 1.53
N ALA A 204 12.86 -4.52 1.26
CA ALA A 204 12.04 -3.87 2.27
C ALA A 204 11.17 -4.89 3.04
N LEU A 205 10.47 -5.78 2.33
CA LEU A 205 9.59 -6.78 2.95
C LEU A 205 10.34 -7.75 3.87
N ARG A 206 11.62 -8.04 3.58
CA ARG A 206 12.45 -8.90 4.44
C ARG A 206 12.75 -8.31 5.81
N GLN A 207 12.58 -7.00 5.99
CA GLN A 207 12.80 -6.28 7.23
C GLN A 207 11.53 -6.18 8.08
N LEU A 208 10.39 -6.66 7.56
CA LEU A 208 9.10 -6.56 8.23
C LEU A 208 8.77 -7.82 9.03
N ASP A 209 8.20 -7.61 10.20
CA ASP A 209 7.60 -8.64 11.04
C ASP A 209 6.09 -8.45 11.08
N GLY A 210 5.35 -9.56 11.16
CA GLY A 210 3.90 -9.54 11.29
C GLY A 210 3.18 -10.44 10.29
N GLY A 211 1.87 -10.36 10.26
CA GLY A 211 1.01 -11.05 9.30
C GLY A 211 0.43 -10.05 8.30
N TYR A 212 0.76 -10.20 7.01
CA TYR A 212 0.37 -9.22 6.01
C TYR A 212 0.17 -9.82 4.61
N ALA A 213 -0.57 -9.07 3.79
CA ALA A 213 -0.66 -9.26 2.35
C ALA A 213 -0.48 -7.91 1.64
N PHE A 214 0.37 -7.86 0.64
CA PHE A 214 0.58 -6.68 -0.20
C PHE A 214 0.10 -6.93 -1.63
N VAL A 215 -0.43 -5.88 -2.24
CA VAL A 215 -0.48 -5.74 -3.69
C VAL A 215 0.38 -4.53 -4.07
N ALA A 216 1.23 -4.70 -5.07
CA ALA A 216 2.14 -3.66 -5.52
C ALA A 216 2.05 -3.50 -7.04
N LEU A 217 2.21 -2.27 -7.51
CA LEU A 217 2.26 -1.90 -8.91
C LEU A 217 3.49 -1.04 -9.12
N THR A 218 4.35 -1.46 -10.03
CA THR A 218 5.62 -0.78 -10.32
C THR A 218 5.70 -0.34 -11.77
N ASN A 219 6.51 0.69 -12.02
CA ASN A 219 7.02 1.00 -13.34
C ASN A 219 8.54 1.16 -13.25
N ASP A 220 9.28 0.56 -14.15
CA ASP A 220 10.70 0.80 -14.31
C ASP A 220 10.94 2.08 -15.13
N LYS A 221 12.01 2.82 -14.78
CA LYS A 221 12.50 3.98 -15.54
C LYS A 221 13.83 3.64 -16.20
#